data_53c12a9d38644e91bb5e5dbad996ed50
#
_entry.id   53c12a9d38644e91bb5e5dbad996ed50
#
_cell.length_a   1.000
_cell.length_b   1.000
_cell.length_c   1.000
_cell.angle_alpha   90.00
_cell.angle_beta   90.00
_cell.angle_gamma   90.00
#
_symmetry.space_group_name_H-M   'P 1'
#
loop_
_entity.id
_entity.type
_entity.pdbx_description
1 polymer ?
#
loop_
_entity_poly.entity_id
_entity_poly.type
_entity_poly.pdbx_seq_one_letter_code
_entity_poly.pdbx_strand_id
1 'polypeptide(L)'
;MTFVAMCMFLASCNLNNSGSTNPQQGAFLLANVSPDAPPLSIYINNSYFGQGLSYGNYTAYYLATPGSYTFSFFDSSSTTTPKLSKTVNINALTNYSFFVVDSFKSVNASFVPDIYAKPAGDSVYVRFFNFSPNAGALSLADATSDSTLYSTRSFNDQDGSSTLVSYNRMYTGTSAIYNFELRKPDGTAVASRADTLSGGHVYTIFAKGFLDSTGNKALGIGQIQNF
;
A
#
# COMPACT_ATOMS: atom_id res chain seq x y z
N MET A 1 -36.85 -25.22 71.95
CA MET A 1 -35.62 -25.34 71.13
C MET A 1 -36.01 -25.74 69.76
N THR A 2 -36.12 -24.73 68.85
CA THR A 2 -36.60 -24.92 67.49
C THR A 2 -35.38 -24.77 66.56
N PHE A 3 -35.00 -25.85 65.84
CA PHE A 3 -33.94 -25.86 64.88
C PHE A 3 -34.48 -25.36 63.54
N VAL A 4 -33.99 -24.20 63.06
CA VAL A 4 -34.26 -23.70 61.72
C VAL A 4 -33.15 -24.24 60.82
N ALA A 5 -33.55 -25.10 59.86
CA ALA A 5 -32.67 -25.59 58.83
C ALA A 5 -32.58 -24.50 57.71
N MET A 6 -31.39 -23.93 57.52
CA MET A 6 -31.08 -22.96 56.46
C MET A 6 -30.65 -23.71 55.19
N CYS A 7 -31.54 -23.81 54.20
CA CYS A 7 -31.22 -24.30 52.86
C CYS A 7 -30.36 -23.30 52.11
N MET A 8 -29.06 -23.63 51.91
CA MET A 8 -28.20 -22.90 50.96
C MET A 8 -28.53 -23.31 49.51
N PHE A 9 -29.14 -22.40 48.76
CA PHE A 9 -29.22 -22.52 47.30
C PHE A 9 -27.85 -22.20 46.69
N LEU A 10 -27.15 -23.21 46.19
CA LEU A 10 -25.99 -23.01 45.31
C LEU A 10 -26.52 -22.57 43.94
N ALA A 11 -26.48 -21.27 43.68
CA ALA A 11 -26.65 -20.74 42.31
C ALA A 11 -25.40 -21.11 41.51
N SER A 12 -25.51 -22.16 40.69
CA SER A 12 -24.54 -22.47 39.65
C SER A 12 -24.60 -21.38 38.57
N CYS A 13 -23.67 -20.41 38.63
CA CYS A 13 -23.43 -19.53 37.50
C CYS A 13 -22.82 -20.37 36.36
N ASN A 14 -23.62 -20.68 35.36
CA ASN A 14 -23.16 -21.20 34.11
C ASN A 14 -22.43 -20.05 33.38
N LEU A 15 -21.14 -19.97 33.55
CA LEU A 15 -20.25 -19.15 32.74
C LEU A 15 -20.19 -19.79 31.35
N ASN A 16 -21.21 -19.56 30.52
CA ASN A 16 -21.06 -19.68 29.08
C ASN A 16 -20.05 -18.64 28.64
N ASN A 17 -18.79 -19.02 28.68
CA ASN A 17 -17.70 -18.32 28.03
C ASN A 17 -17.91 -18.51 26.52
N SER A 18 -18.86 -17.77 25.94
CA SER A 18 -18.89 -17.49 24.52
C SER A 18 -17.62 -16.69 24.27
N GLY A 19 -16.53 -17.39 24.01
CA GLY A 19 -15.29 -16.78 23.56
C GLY A 19 -15.62 -15.95 22.34
N SER A 20 -15.82 -14.65 22.54
CA SER A 20 -15.82 -13.69 21.45
C SER A 20 -14.42 -13.77 20.85
N THR A 21 -14.25 -14.64 19.86
CA THR A 21 -13.08 -14.62 19.00
C THR A 21 -13.17 -13.31 18.24
N ASN A 22 -12.54 -12.27 18.80
CA ASN A 22 -12.39 -11.02 18.12
C ASN A 22 -11.69 -11.34 16.77
N PRO A 23 -12.33 -11.14 15.61
CA PRO A 23 -11.74 -11.53 14.35
C PRO A 23 -10.43 -10.77 14.21
N GLN A 24 -9.34 -11.50 13.99
CA GLN A 24 -8.03 -10.88 13.78
C GLN A 24 -8.13 -9.93 12.59
N GLN A 25 -7.79 -8.67 12.80
CA GLN A 25 -7.96 -7.63 11.80
C GLN A 25 -6.91 -7.75 10.68
N GLY A 26 -7.27 -7.35 9.47
CA GLY A 26 -6.35 -6.94 8.44
C GLY A 26 -6.12 -5.43 8.50
N ALA A 27 -5.34 -4.90 7.58
CA ALA A 27 -5.16 -3.46 7.46
C ALA A 27 -4.97 -3.04 6.00
N PHE A 28 -5.22 -1.76 5.72
CA PHE A 28 -4.96 -1.17 4.41
C PHE A 28 -4.39 0.24 4.53
N LEU A 29 -3.54 0.62 3.59
CA LEU A 29 -3.17 2.00 3.32
C LEU A 29 -3.71 2.42 1.94
N LEU A 30 -3.92 3.72 1.76
CA LEU A 30 -4.36 4.32 0.50
C LEU A 30 -3.28 5.28 0.00
N ALA A 31 -2.94 5.20 -1.28
CA ALA A 31 -1.98 6.08 -1.92
C ALA A 31 -2.55 6.63 -3.23
N ASN A 32 -2.40 7.94 -3.47
CA ASN A 32 -2.73 8.54 -4.75
C ASN A 32 -1.46 8.75 -5.57
N VAL A 33 -1.29 7.93 -6.59
CA VAL A 33 -0.18 8.01 -7.56
C VAL A 33 -0.64 8.38 -8.98
N SER A 34 -1.91 8.81 -9.13
CA SER A 34 -2.45 9.38 -10.36
C SER A 34 -1.91 10.80 -10.57
N PRO A 35 -1.06 11.08 -11.59
CA PRO A 35 -0.23 12.29 -11.63
C PRO A 35 -1.00 13.60 -11.82
N ASP A 36 -2.17 13.54 -12.43
CA ASP A 36 -3.02 14.70 -12.76
C ASP A 36 -4.36 14.69 -12.00
N ALA A 37 -4.54 13.74 -11.06
CA ALA A 37 -5.72 13.73 -10.22
C ALA A 37 -5.73 14.94 -9.27
N PRO A 38 -6.88 15.61 -9.10
CA PRO A 38 -7.09 16.55 -8.01
C PRO A 38 -7.06 15.80 -6.66
N PRO A 39 -7.04 16.50 -5.54
CA PRO A 39 -7.24 15.86 -4.25
C PRO A 39 -8.52 15.02 -4.25
N LEU A 40 -8.43 13.77 -3.79
CA LEU A 40 -9.54 12.83 -3.85
C LEU A 40 -10.30 12.75 -2.52
N SER A 41 -11.63 12.77 -2.59
CA SER A 41 -12.48 12.38 -1.47
C SER A 41 -12.72 10.88 -1.50
N ILE A 42 -12.66 10.23 -0.35
CA ILE A 42 -12.67 8.78 -0.21
C ILE A 42 -13.93 8.34 0.52
N TYR A 43 -14.61 7.34 -0.04
CA TYR A 43 -15.74 6.65 0.59
C TYR A 43 -15.42 5.16 0.65
N ILE A 44 -15.78 4.53 1.75
CA ILE A 44 -15.67 3.09 1.96
C ILE A 44 -17.07 2.56 2.29
N ASN A 45 -17.56 1.61 1.49
CA ASN A 45 -18.92 1.06 1.61
C ASN A 45 -19.99 2.17 1.66
N ASN A 46 -19.85 3.18 0.79
CA ASN A 46 -20.71 4.38 0.70
C ASN A 46 -20.64 5.33 1.91
N SER A 47 -19.81 5.05 2.91
CA SER A 47 -19.59 5.96 4.03
C SER A 47 -18.36 6.84 3.76
N TYR A 48 -18.52 8.15 4.02
CA TYR A 48 -17.39 9.08 3.90
C TYR A 48 -16.26 8.69 4.84
N PHE A 49 -15.07 8.54 4.30
CA PHE A 49 -13.88 8.13 5.03
C PHE A 49 -12.87 9.26 5.22
N GLY A 50 -12.69 10.10 4.22
CA GLY A 50 -11.74 11.21 4.28
C GLY A 50 -11.63 11.98 2.96
N GLN A 51 -10.96 13.13 3.02
CA GLN A 51 -10.72 13.99 1.85
C GLN A 51 -9.28 14.43 1.74
N GLY A 52 -8.93 14.94 0.57
CA GLY A 52 -7.65 15.59 0.34
C GLY A 52 -6.49 14.64 0.09
N LEU A 53 -6.74 13.39 -0.32
CA LEU A 53 -5.67 12.50 -0.75
C LEU A 53 -5.10 13.01 -2.09
N SER A 54 -4.10 13.88 -1.99
CA SER A 54 -3.44 14.51 -3.14
C SER A 54 -2.43 13.56 -3.79
N TYR A 55 -2.10 13.82 -5.06
CA TYR A 55 -1.05 13.12 -5.78
C TYR A 55 0.28 13.08 -5.00
N GLY A 56 0.88 11.91 -4.93
CA GLY A 56 2.12 11.65 -4.21
C GLY A 56 1.97 11.41 -2.71
N ASN A 57 0.76 11.56 -2.15
CA ASN A 57 0.49 11.31 -0.74
C ASN A 57 -0.10 9.92 -0.50
N TYR A 58 0.10 9.43 0.71
CA TYR A 58 -0.46 8.18 1.20
C TYR A 58 -0.87 8.30 2.67
N THR A 59 -1.74 7.39 3.13
CA THR A 59 -2.21 7.34 4.52
C THR A 59 -1.34 6.39 5.35
N ALA A 60 -1.50 6.44 6.67
CA ALA A 60 -1.11 5.32 7.52
C ALA A 60 -1.97 4.08 7.22
N TYR A 61 -1.61 2.92 7.80
CA TYR A 61 -2.46 1.75 7.77
C TYR A 61 -3.67 1.93 8.69
N TYR A 62 -4.85 1.63 8.16
CA TYR A 62 -6.10 1.55 8.91
C TYR A 62 -6.48 0.10 9.13
N LEU A 63 -6.81 -0.24 10.37
CA LEU A 63 -7.30 -1.56 10.73
C LEU A 63 -8.69 -1.80 10.15
N ALA A 64 -8.92 -3.00 9.64
CA ALA A 64 -10.19 -3.41 9.06
C ALA A 64 -10.56 -4.82 9.49
N THR A 65 -11.83 -5.03 9.81
CA THR A 65 -12.38 -6.38 10.00
C THR A 65 -12.32 -7.13 8.67
N PRO A 66 -11.97 -8.43 8.67
CA PRO A 66 -11.99 -9.21 7.44
C PRO A 66 -13.35 -9.16 6.73
N GLY A 67 -13.32 -8.96 5.43
CA GLY A 67 -14.54 -8.81 4.64
C GLY A 67 -14.35 -8.10 3.31
N SER A 68 -15.46 -7.85 2.63
CA SER A 68 -15.50 -7.15 1.35
C SER A 68 -15.69 -5.66 1.57
N TYR A 69 -14.87 -4.85 0.89
CA TYR A 69 -14.87 -3.39 0.96
C TYR A 69 -14.94 -2.79 -0.43
N THR A 70 -15.85 -1.84 -0.62
CA THR A 70 -15.89 -1.03 -1.83
C THR A 70 -15.28 0.33 -1.54
N PHE A 71 -14.11 0.59 -2.15
CA PHE A 71 -13.44 1.89 -2.12
C PHE A 71 -13.92 2.71 -3.30
N SER A 72 -14.43 3.91 -3.02
CA SER A 72 -14.88 4.86 -4.05
C SER A 72 -14.15 6.18 -3.88
N PHE A 73 -13.58 6.67 -4.98
CA PHE A 73 -12.80 7.90 -5.03
C PHE A 73 -13.51 8.93 -5.90
N PHE A 74 -13.72 10.10 -5.34
CA PHE A 74 -14.39 11.21 -6.00
C PHE A 74 -13.42 12.35 -6.21
N ASP A 75 -13.61 13.11 -7.27
CA ASP A 75 -13.07 14.46 -7.36
C ASP A 75 -13.60 15.27 -6.17
N SER A 76 -12.71 15.92 -5.43
CA SER A 76 -13.12 16.73 -4.26
C SER A 76 -14.11 17.86 -4.59
N SER A 77 -14.19 18.24 -5.87
CA SER A 77 -15.16 19.22 -6.38
C SER A 77 -16.53 18.62 -6.74
N SER A 78 -16.67 17.27 -6.74
CA SER A 78 -17.90 16.58 -7.15
C SER A 78 -18.06 15.27 -6.37
N THR A 79 -19.19 15.10 -5.69
CA THR A 79 -19.50 13.90 -4.89
C THR A 79 -20.64 13.07 -5.47
N THR A 80 -21.10 13.36 -6.70
CA THR A 80 -22.26 12.69 -7.29
C THR A 80 -21.91 11.38 -7.98
N THR A 81 -20.74 11.31 -8.62
CA THR A 81 -20.29 10.10 -9.34
C THR A 81 -18.83 9.82 -9.02
N PRO A 82 -18.49 8.63 -8.52
CA PRO A 82 -17.10 8.29 -8.26
C PRO A 82 -16.31 8.22 -9.57
N LYS A 83 -15.09 8.71 -9.56
CA LYS A 83 -14.15 8.55 -10.67
C LYS A 83 -13.59 7.13 -10.74
N LEU A 84 -13.46 6.50 -9.57
CA LEU A 84 -13.01 5.14 -9.42
C LEU A 84 -13.82 4.46 -8.32
N SER A 85 -14.26 3.22 -8.56
CA SER A 85 -14.82 2.36 -7.54
C SER A 85 -14.28 0.95 -7.72
N LYS A 86 -13.70 0.37 -6.66
CA LYS A 86 -13.14 -1.00 -6.68
C LYS A 86 -13.53 -1.73 -5.41
N THR A 87 -14.12 -2.91 -5.59
CA THR A 87 -14.42 -3.82 -4.48
C THR A 87 -13.28 -4.81 -4.30
N VAL A 88 -12.81 -4.96 -3.08
CA VAL A 88 -11.70 -5.83 -2.69
C VAL A 88 -12.04 -6.61 -1.42
N ASN A 89 -11.35 -7.72 -1.18
CA ASN A 89 -11.45 -8.48 0.05
C ASN A 89 -10.23 -8.23 0.92
N ILE A 90 -10.46 -7.88 2.19
CA ILE A 90 -9.43 -7.78 3.22
C ILE A 90 -9.49 -9.05 4.06
N ASN A 91 -8.38 -9.78 4.11
CA ASN A 91 -8.23 -10.99 4.91
C ASN A 91 -7.67 -10.66 6.29
N ALA A 92 -7.95 -11.54 7.24
CA ALA A 92 -7.34 -11.47 8.58
C ALA A 92 -5.81 -11.49 8.48
N LEU A 93 -5.13 -10.76 9.39
CA LEU A 93 -3.68 -10.74 9.52
C LEU A 93 -2.90 -10.35 8.26
N THR A 94 -3.56 -9.71 7.30
CA THR A 94 -2.94 -9.29 6.05
C THR A 94 -3.06 -7.79 5.89
N ASN A 95 -1.92 -7.14 5.65
CA ASN A 95 -1.88 -5.73 5.28
C ASN A 95 -1.98 -5.61 3.76
N TYR A 96 -2.53 -4.49 3.29
CA TYR A 96 -2.71 -4.20 1.88
C TYR A 96 -2.36 -2.75 1.57
N SER A 97 -1.80 -2.54 0.38
CA SER A 97 -1.65 -1.22 -0.22
C SER A 97 -2.64 -1.05 -1.37
N PHE A 98 -3.43 0.02 -1.31
CA PHE A 98 -4.34 0.43 -2.37
C PHE A 98 -3.79 1.67 -3.05
N PHE A 99 -3.43 1.57 -4.32
CA PHE A 99 -2.91 2.66 -5.13
C PHE A 99 -3.97 3.12 -6.13
N VAL A 100 -4.27 4.41 -6.14
CA VAL A 100 -4.99 5.06 -7.25
C VAL A 100 -3.97 5.42 -8.31
N VAL A 101 -4.10 4.86 -9.50
CA VAL A 101 -3.08 4.90 -10.57
C VAL A 101 -3.66 5.42 -11.88
N ASP A 102 -2.79 5.60 -12.89
CA ASP A 102 -3.12 6.11 -14.22
C ASP A 102 -3.44 7.61 -14.26
N SER A 103 -3.67 8.16 -15.46
CA SER A 103 -4.16 9.52 -15.62
C SER A 103 -5.57 9.66 -15.05
N PHE A 104 -5.94 10.84 -14.57
CA PHE A 104 -7.25 11.06 -13.97
C PHE A 104 -8.42 10.82 -14.97
N LYS A 105 -8.16 10.95 -16.26
CA LYS A 105 -9.15 10.61 -17.30
C LYS A 105 -9.44 9.10 -17.34
N SER A 106 -8.44 8.27 -17.10
CA SER A 106 -8.49 6.80 -17.18
C SER A 106 -8.20 6.14 -15.83
N VAL A 107 -8.44 6.86 -14.73
CA VAL A 107 -8.04 6.45 -13.38
C VAL A 107 -8.43 5.00 -13.08
N ASN A 108 -7.47 4.27 -12.53
CA ASN A 108 -7.57 2.86 -12.17
C ASN A 108 -7.01 2.63 -10.77
N ALA A 109 -7.03 1.40 -10.28
CA ALA A 109 -6.47 1.04 -8.99
C ALA A 109 -5.66 -0.24 -9.04
N SER A 110 -4.60 -0.28 -8.25
CA SER A 110 -3.86 -1.48 -7.88
C SER A 110 -4.10 -1.78 -6.40
N PHE A 111 -4.51 -3.01 -6.10
CA PHE A 111 -4.71 -3.47 -4.72
C PHE A 111 -3.83 -4.69 -4.49
N VAL A 112 -2.82 -4.53 -3.66
CA VAL A 112 -1.78 -5.55 -3.48
C VAL A 112 -1.59 -5.90 -2.01
N PRO A 113 -1.36 -7.18 -1.67
CA PRO A 113 -1.01 -7.58 -0.32
C PRO A 113 0.42 -7.15 0.02
N ASP A 114 0.62 -6.77 1.28
CA ASP A 114 1.92 -6.42 1.85
C ASP A 114 2.41 -7.60 2.69
N ILE A 115 2.88 -8.65 1.99
CA ILE A 115 3.35 -9.89 2.61
C ILE A 115 4.87 -9.89 2.63
N TYR A 116 5.44 -9.83 3.81
CA TYR A 116 6.88 -9.87 4.05
C TYR A 116 7.21 -10.55 5.37
N ALA A 117 8.41 -11.12 5.47
CA ALA A 117 8.99 -11.50 6.75
C ALA A 117 9.53 -10.24 7.44
N LYS A 118 9.55 -10.23 8.78
CA LYS A 118 10.17 -9.12 9.52
C LYS A 118 11.65 -9.03 9.14
N PRO A 119 12.13 -7.88 8.60
CA PRO A 119 13.54 -7.74 8.25
C PRO A 119 14.43 -7.72 9.50
N ALA A 120 15.66 -8.21 9.36
CA ALA A 120 16.70 -8.02 10.37
C ALA A 120 17.15 -6.56 10.39
N GLY A 121 17.77 -6.12 11.49
CA GLY A 121 18.19 -4.73 11.65
C GLY A 121 19.28 -4.25 10.68
N ASP A 122 19.91 -5.15 9.92
CA ASP A 122 20.94 -4.89 8.91
C ASP A 122 20.42 -5.02 7.47
N SER A 123 19.15 -5.26 7.28
CA SER A 123 18.54 -5.49 5.97
C SER A 123 17.16 -4.86 5.88
N VAL A 124 16.74 -4.60 4.65
CA VAL A 124 15.42 -4.11 4.27
C VAL A 124 14.77 -5.05 3.29
N TYR A 125 13.46 -5.00 3.24
CA TYR A 125 12.71 -5.58 2.13
C TYR A 125 12.20 -4.47 1.23
N VAL A 126 12.46 -4.60 -0.06
CA VAL A 126 12.06 -3.62 -1.09
C VAL A 126 11.24 -4.33 -2.14
N ARG A 127 10.25 -3.66 -2.73
CA ARG A 127 9.60 -4.04 -3.99
C ARG A 127 9.50 -2.84 -4.90
N PHE A 128 9.37 -3.08 -6.20
CA PHE A 128 9.25 -2.02 -7.20
C PHE A 128 8.01 -2.18 -8.06
N PHE A 129 7.30 -1.07 -8.27
CA PHE A 129 6.14 -0.97 -9.15
C PHE A 129 6.32 0.15 -10.17
N ASN A 130 5.78 -0.03 -11.36
CA ASN A 130 5.72 1.03 -12.35
C ASN A 130 4.29 1.57 -12.45
N PHE A 131 4.07 2.77 -11.92
CA PHE A 131 2.80 3.50 -11.97
C PHE A 131 2.84 4.70 -12.93
N SER A 132 3.88 4.84 -13.75
CA SER A 132 3.93 5.88 -14.78
C SER A 132 3.13 5.46 -16.02
N PRO A 133 2.02 6.18 -16.38
CA PRO A 133 1.12 5.71 -17.42
C PRO A 133 1.72 5.70 -18.83
N ASN A 134 2.73 6.53 -19.09
CA ASN A 134 3.27 6.73 -20.43
C ASN A 134 4.79 6.54 -20.55
N ALA A 135 5.47 6.09 -19.47
CA ALA A 135 6.92 5.89 -19.55
C ALA A 135 7.32 4.58 -20.25
N GLY A 136 6.35 3.71 -20.56
CA GLY A 136 6.63 2.36 -21.03
C GLY A 136 7.17 1.46 -19.92
N ALA A 137 7.88 0.42 -20.31
CA ALA A 137 8.49 -0.49 -19.34
C ALA A 137 9.74 0.14 -18.70
N LEU A 138 9.89 -0.01 -17.38
CA LEU A 138 10.97 0.57 -16.59
C LEU A 138 11.62 -0.48 -15.70
N SER A 139 12.94 -0.37 -15.52
CA SER A 139 13.71 -1.07 -14.50
C SER A 139 14.06 -0.12 -13.35
N LEU A 140 14.23 -0.64 -12.14
CA LEU A 140 14.84 0.08 -11.03
C LEU A 140 16.28 -0.39 -10.88
N ALA A 141 17.22 0.54 -10.91
CA ALA A 141 18.65 0.30 -10.70
C ALA A 141 19.18 1.13 -9.52
N ASP A 142 20.34 0.73 -8.99
CA ASP A 142 21.16 1.57 -8.12
C ASP A 142 22.34 2.12 -8.96
N ALA A 143 22.39 3.43 -9.14
CA ALA A 143 23.40 4.11 -9.92
C ALA A 143 24.80 4.00 -9.31
N THR A 144 24.91 3.80 -7.99
CA THR A 144 26.21 3.69 -7.31
C THR A 144 26.92 2.38 -7.65
N SER A 145 26.20 1.28 -7.67
CA SER A 145 26.72 -0.05 -7.98
C SER A 145 26.51 -0.43 -9.44
N ASP A 146 25.83 0.41 -10.22
CA ASP A 146 25.37 0.12 -11.59
C ASP A 146 24.59 -1.20 -11.70
N SER A 147 23.91 -1.61 -10.64
CA SER A 147 23.18 -2.86 -10.59
C SER A 147 21.70 -2.67 -10.82
N THR A 148 21.09 -3.55 -11.60
CA THR A 148 19.63 -3.61 -11.75
C THR A 148 19.04 -4.35 -10.55
N LEU A 149 18.26 -3.62 -9.75
CA LEU A 149 17.57 -4.16 -8.57
C LEU A 149 16.27 -4.87 -8.96
N TYR A 150 15.56 -4.30 -9.92
CA TYR A 150 14.32 -4.85 -10.50
C TYR A 150 14.36 -4.69 -12.01
N SER A 151 14.25 -5.79 -12.72
CA SER A 151 14.18 -5.79 -14.18
C SER A 151 12.81 -5.31 -14.65
N THR A 152 12.74 -5.05 -15.91
CA THR A 152 11.62 -4.46 -16.67
C THR A 152 10.23 -4.75 -16.11
N ARG A 153 9.54 -3.69 -15.65
CA ARG A 153 8.17 -3.70 -15.15
C ARG A 153 7.30 -2.83 -16.05
N SER A 154 6.23 -3.40 -16.58
CA SER A 154 5.23 -2.64 -17.34
C SER A 154 4.33 -1.83 -16.41
N PHE A 155 3.59 -0.86 -16.96
CA PHE A 155 2.64 -0.08 -16.18
C PHE A 155 1.62 -0.98 -15.47
N ASN A 156 1.53 -0.85 -14.14
CA ASN A 156 0.55 -1.51 -13.27
C ASN A 156 0.50 -3.05 -13.41
N ASP A 157 1.60 -3.70 -13.79
CA ASP A 157 1.67 -5.15 -14.07
C ASP A 157 1.55 -6.03 -12.82
N GLN A 158 1.67 -5.47 -11.62
CA GLN A 158 1.48 -6.17 -10.36
C GLN A 158 -0.01 -6.34 -9.99
N ASP A 159 -0.96 -5.59 -10.59
CA ASP A 159 -2.38 -5.74 -10.28
C ASP A 159 -2.87 -7.11 -10.74
N GLY A 160 -3.35 -7.91 -9.79
CA GLY A 160 -3.73 -9.30 -10.01
C GLY A 160 -2.58 -10.31 -10.10
N SER A 161 -1.32 -9.91 -9.98
CA SER A 161 -0.16 -10.81 -9.96
C SER A 161 0.20 -11.24 -8.54
N SER A 162 0.43 -12.53 -8.33
CA SER A 162 0.93 -13.06 -7.06
C SER A 162 2.45 -13.01 -6.92
N THR A 163 3.17 -12.90 -8.03
CA THR A 163 4.65 -12.93 -8.06
C THR A 163 5.25 -11.53 -8.11
N LEU A 164 4.64 -10.61 -8.86
CA LEU A 164 5.16 -9.26 -9.07
C LEU A 164 4.95 -8.32 -7.87
N VAL A 165 4.27 -8.77 -6.83
CA VAL A 165 4.07 -8.05 -5.56
C VAL A 165 5.12 -8.37 -4.50
N SER A 166 6.02 -9.32 -4.77
CA SER A 166 7.01 -9.83 -3.82
C SER A 166 8.08 -8.79 -3.48
N TYR A 167 8.54 -8.85 -2.23
CA TYR A 167 9.66 -8.04 -1.74
C TYR A 167 10.97 -8.82 -1.87
N ASN A 168 12.02 -8.13 -2.28
CA ASN A 168 13.39 -8.65 -2.29
C ASN A 168 14.15 -8.08 -1.09
N ARG A 169 14.99 -8.92 -0.48
CA ARG A 169 15.87 -8.51 0.60
C ARG A 169 17.10 -7.77 0.05
N MET A 170 17.44 -6.66 0.69
CA MET A 170 18.66 -5.90 0.43
C MET A 170 19.42 -5.66 1.74
N TYR A 171 20.74 -5.64 1.70
CA TYR A 171 21.57 -5.33 2.86
C TYR A 171 21.81 -3.81 2.92
N THR A 172 21.63 -3.24 4.10
CA THR A 172 21.80 -1.80 4.34
C THR A 172 22.76 -1.51 5.51
N GLY A 173 23.19 -2.54 6.27
CA GLY A 173 23.65 -2.29 7.63
C GLY A 173 22.53 -1.63 8.43
N THR A 174 22.85 -0.70 9.32
CA THR A 174 21.84 0.07 10.05
C THR A 174 21.13 1.08 9.16
N SER A 175 21.80 1.57 8.10
CA SER A 175 21.26 2.53 7.12
C SER A 175 22.19 2.62 5.92
N ALA A 176 21.62 2.76 4.72
CA ALA A 176 22.38 3.00 3.49
C ALA A 176 21.65 4.00 2.58
N ILE A 177 22.44 4.82 1.85
CA ILE A 177 21.92 5.68 0.79
C ILE A 177 21.96 4.89 -0.51
N TYR A 178 20.82 4.81 -1.18
CA TYR A 178 20.67 4.26 -2.52
C TYR A 178 20.40 5.39 -3.51
N ASN A 179 21.16 5.39 -4.61
CA ASN A 179 20.93 6.30 -5.73
C ASN A 179 20.07 5.58 -6.77
N PHE A 180 18.77 5.56 -6.54
CA PHE A 180 17.82 4.90 -7.44
C PHE A 180 17.74 5.58 -8.80
N GLU A 181 17.73 4.78 -9.85
CA GLU A 181 17.46 5.21 -11.23
C GLU A 181 16.34 4.38 -11.85
N LEU A 182 15.44 5.08 -12.56
CA LEU A 182 14.54 4.43 -13.50
C LEU A 182 15.23 4.37 -14.86
N ARG A 183 15.34 3.15 -15.41
CA ARG A 183 15.98 2.92 -16.71
C ARG A 183 14.99 2.30 -17.69
N LYS A 184 15.02 2.76 -18.94
CA LYS A 184 14.34 2.13 -20.06
C LYS A 184 15.00 0.79 -20.40
N PRO A 185 14.35 -0.07 -21.23
CA PRO A 185 14.94 -1.35 -21.66
C PRO A 185 16.29 -1.23 -22.41
N ASP A 186 16.57 -0.07 -23.00
CA ASP A 186 17.85 0.23 -23.66
C ASP A 186 18.96 0.68 -22.68
N GLY A 187 18.68 0.71 -21.38
CA GLY A 187 19.59 1.15 -20.33
C GLY A 187 19.57 2.66 -20.07
N THR A 188 18.84 3.46 -20.85
CA THR A 188 18.78 4.92 -20.68
C THR A 188 18.12 5.27 -19.34
N ALA A 189 18.84 6.00 -18.48
CA ALA A 189 18.28 6.57 -17.25
C ALA A 189 17.34 7.73 -17.57
N VAL A 190 16.13 7.69 -17.01
CA VAL A 190 15.06 8.67 -17.27
C VAL A 190 14.59 9.43 -16.03
N ALA A 191 14.91 8.95 -14.85
CA ALA A 191 14.71 9.65 -13.58
C ALA A 191 15.63 9.06 -12.53
N SER A 192 16.03 9.88 -11.55
CA SER A 192 16.84 9.42 -10.42
C SER A 192 16.39 10.07 -9.11
N ARG A 193 16.68 9.38 -8.01
CA ARG A 193 16.44 9.87 -6.65
C ARG A 193 17.37 9.17 -5.66
N ALA A 194 18.02 9.95 -4.80
CA ALA A 194 18.71 9.40 -3.64
C ALA A 194 17.75 9.24 -2.47
N ASP A 195 17.73 8.05 -1.87
CA ASP A 195 16.93 7.74 -0.68
C ASP A 195 17.77 6.99 0.34
N THR A 196 17.51 7.28 1.62
CA THR A 196 18.09 6.53 2.72
C THR A 196 17.15 5.42 3.13
N LEU A 197 17.61 4.18 3.06
CA LEU A 197 16.89 3.02 3.57
C LEU A 197 17.48 2.60 4.92
N SER A 198 16.63 2.46 5.93
CA SER A 198 17.01 2.04 7.29
C SER A 198 16.76 0.56 7.49
N GLY A 199 17.72 -0.13 8.09
CA GLY A 199 17.60 -1.54 8.41
C GLY A 199 16.39 -1.85 9.29
N GLY A 200 15.80 -3.02 9.13
CA GLY A 200 14.59 -3.42 9.86
C GLY A 200 13.27 -2.93 9.26
N HIS A 201 13.30 -2.25 8.10
CA HIS A 201 12.12 -1.67 7.45
C HIS A 201 11.77 -2.32 6.12
N VAL A 202 10.56 -2.03 5.65
CA VAL A 202 9.98 -2.55 4.40
C VAL A 202 9.52 -1.37 3.56
N TYR A 203 9.91 -1.36 2.28
CA TYR A 203 9.65 -0.24 1.38
C TYR A 203 9.02 -0.68 0.06
N THR A 204 8.05 0.09 -0.40
CA THR A 204 7.58 0.06 -1.78
C THR A 204 8.15 1.26 -2.51
N ILE A 205 9.02 1.00 -3.49
CA ILE A 205 9.56 2.00 -4.42
C ILE A 205 8.70 1.93 -5.69
N PHE A 206 8.40 3.07 -6.30
CA PHE A 206 7.60 3.07 -7.52
C PHE A 206 7.94 4.21 -8.46
N ALA A 207 7.85 3.95 -9.75
CA ALA A 207 7.84 4.99 -10.77
C ALA A 207 6.48 5.69 -10.75
N LYS A 208 6.46 7.02 -10.83
CA LYS A 208 5.26 7.86 -10.85
C LYS A 208 5.41 9.03 -11.81
N GLY A 209 4.30 9.66 -12.18
CA GLY A 209 4.34 10.82 -13.07
C GLY A 209 4.32 10.45 -14.55
N PHE A 210 4.44 11.44 -15.40
CA PHE A 210 4.46 11.30 -16.86
C PHE A 210 5.86 11.55 -17.42
N LEU A 211 6.27 10.76 -18.39
CA LEU A 211 7.60 10.87 -19.02
C LEU A 211 7.85 12.28 -19.61
N ASP A 212 6.84 12.86 -20.25
CA ASP A 212 6.97 14.10 -21.00
C ASP A 212 6.43 15.33 -20.24
N SER A 213 6.34 15.23 -18.91
CA SER A 213 5.86 16.32 -18.05
C SER A 213 6.99 16.98 -17.26
N THR A 214 6.68 18.13 -16.67
CA THR A 214 7.59 18.91 -15.81
C THR A 214 6.99 19.12 -14.42
N GLY A 215 7.82 19.55 -13.48
CA GLY A 215 7.40 19.81 -12.10
C GLY A 215 6.88 18.56 -11.40
N ASN A 216 5.85 18.71 -10.58
CA ASN A 216 5.33 17.62 -9.74
C ASN A 216 4.73 16.46 -10.53
N LYS A 217 4.39 16.65 -11.80
CA LYS A 217 3.82 15.62 -12.68
C LYS A 217 4.88 14.89 -13.50
N ALA A 218 6.14 15.35 -13.47
CA ALA A 218 7.23 14.70 -14.18
C ALA A 218 7.45 13.27 -13.70
N LEU A 219 7.97 12.43 -14.61
CA LEU A 219 8.45 11.11 -14.25
C LEU A 219 9.45 11.19 -13.09
N GLY A 220 9.25 10.39 -12.09
CA GLY A 220 10.08 10.37 -10.90
C GLY A 220 9.86 9.11 -10.08
N ILE A 221 10.57 9.03 -8.96
CA ILE A 221 10.52 7.91 -8.03
C ILE A 221 9.75 8.30 -6.78
N GLY A 222 8.78 7.48 -6.40
CA GLY A 222 8.08 7.56 -5.11
C GLY A 222 8.50 6.43 -4.18
N GLN A 223 8.28 6.66 -2.88
CA GLN A 223 8.57 5.68 -1.84
C GLN A 223 7.48 5.69 -0.79
N ILE A 224 7.11 4.49 -0.32
CA ILE A 224 6.29 4.26 0.86
C ILE A 224 7.07 3.34 1.79
N GLN A 225 7.17 3.71 3.05
CA GLN A 225 7.61 2.79 4.10
C GLN A 225 6.39 2.03 4.59
N ASN A 226 6.35 0.72 4.32
CA ASN A 226 5.24 -0.17 4.70
C ASN A 226 5.37 -0.66 6.15
N PHE A 227 6.61 -0.67 6.68
CA PHE A 227 6.91 -1.08 8.05
C PHE A 227 8.23 -0.45 8.52
#